data_39e623c954a5d2adb8be79501e0017b2
#
_entry.id   39e623c954a5d2adb8be79501e0017b2
#
_cell.length_a   1.000
_cell.length_b   1.000
_cell.length_c   1.000
_cell.angle_alpha   90.00
_cell.angle_beta   90.00
_cell.angle_gamma   90.00
#
_symmetry.space_group_name_H-M   'P 1'
#
loop_
_entity.id
_entity.type
_entity.pdbx_description
1 polymer ?
#
loop_
_entity_poly.entity_id
_entity_poly.type
_entity_poly.pdbx_seq_one_letter_code
_entity_poly.pdbx_strand_id
1 'polypeptide(L)'
;MKFKAFEKFKKIVNEYDPKSEKSIIKEIDVDEKNFQKWIEVLLGKNNQVSELDMGKLPYIIDEMYQSNEQIIFVLGCMILEATFEQIEFLTNLENYPMFKEKYLTFKHTLLTIYDGCDNGIFFCMAQILLKNDPTLELFTDEEKEFFISSTKQKLRGIIEYFNANPDTINPIIYDNIEILADVCCEIEDEEIKELIKEIAKQPLSNIAAVFVIKYQLQKNLQVSEKMVKDILTDKEYVKELVNACESIDKFEELPLHEEISQEQIAYSNMVGWLKYPTELGKIPEEISLLESFEIDGEVCYSYKFRASEFWNQEEMIGVAGGYPKNEITARDCGWTFSKFETLDKDYQKQGRELVKFIQDYWKKTAEE
;
A
#
# COMPACT_ATOMS: atom_id res chain seq x y z
N MET A 1 28.57 -5.88 -22.86
CA MET A 1 29.22 -7.11 -22.28
C MET A 1 28.18 -7.72 -21.35
N LYS A 2 27.82 -8.98 -21.54
CA LYS A 2 26.81 -9.61 -20.68
C LYS A 2 27.33 -9.72 -19.24
N PHE A 3 26.47 -9.41 -18.25
CA PHE A 3 26.81 -9.52 -16.84
C PHE A 3 26.73 -10.98 -16.40
N LYS A 4 27.88 -11.60 -16.13
CA LYS A 4 27.97 -13.05 -15.88
C LYS A 4 27.13 -13.55 -14.70
N ALA A 5 27.03 -12.76 -13.62
CA ALA A 5 26.24 -13.11 -12.46
C ALA A 5 24.74 -13.18 -12.80
N PHE A 6 24.23 -12.24 -13.62
CA PHE A 6 22.84 -12.27 -14.09
C PHE A 6 22.58 -13.45 -15.03
N GLU A 7 23.50 -13.75 -15.96
CA GLU A 7 23.35 -14.93 -16.84
C GLU A 7 23.33 -16.24 -16.04
N LYS A 8 24.12 -16.31 -14.96
CA LYS A 8 24.08 -17.46 -14.05
C LYS A 8 22.75 -17.52 -13.29
N PHE A 9 22.28 -16.39 -12.76
CA PHE A 9 20.98 -16.29 -12.08
C PHE A 9 19.82 -16.70 -13.01
N LYS A 10 19.80 -16.19 -14.23
CA LYS A 10 18.82 -16.58 -15.25
C LYS A 10 18.81 -18.09 -15.48
N LYS A 11 19.97 -18.74 -15.50
CA LYS A 11 20.05 -20.19 -15.60
C LYS A 11 19.46 -20.88 -14.36
N ILE A 12 19.78 -20.39 -13.17
CA ILE A 12 19.20 -20.89 -11.92
C ILE A 12 17.68 -20.81 -11.94
N VAL A 13 17.12 -19.64 -12.33
CA VAL A 13 15.66 -19.44 -12.45
C VAL A 13 15.05 -20.45 -13.43
N ASN A 14 15.61 -20.60 -14.61
CA ASN A 14 15.05 -21.49 -15.65
C ASN A 14 15.14 -22.98 -15.28
N GLU A 15 16.14 -23.37 -14.49
CA GLU A 15 16.35 -24.76 -14.04
C GLU A 15 15.72 -25.07 -12.67
N TYR A 16 15.14 -24.04 -12.00
CA TYR A 16 14.55 -24.18 -10.67
C TYR A 16 13.40 -25.18 -10.67
N ASP A 17 13.39 -26.05 -9.67
CA ASP A 17 12.29 -26.98 -9.39
C ASP A 17 11.65 -26.62 -8.03
N PRO A 18 10.42 -26.07 -8.01
CA PRO A 18 9.73 -25.68 -6.78
C PRO A 18 9.48 -26.83 -5.80
N LYS A 19 9.60 -28.07 -6.27
CA LYS A 19 9.45 -29.27 -5.43
C LYS A 19 10.79 -29.74 -4.82
N SER A 20 11.87 -29.07 -5.16
CA SER A 20 13.20 -29.42 -4.65
C SER A 20 13.38 -28.85 -3.23
N GLU A 21 13.82 -29.68 -2.30
CA GLU A 21 14.19 -29.23 -0.94
C GLU A 21 15.55 -28.49 -0.92
N LYS A 22 16.22 -28.37 -2.05
CA LYS A 22 17.55 -27.77 -2.14
C LYS A 22 17.43 -26.25 -2.32
N SER A 23 17.87 -25.50 -1.27
CA SER A 23 17.97 -24.03 -1.38
C SER A 23 18.99 -23.62 -2.44
N ILE A 24 18.61 -22.65 -3.26
CA ILE A 24 19.44 -22.07 -4.33
C ILE A 24 20.22 -20.83 -3.87
N ILE A 25 19.97 -20.33 -2.68
CA ILE A 25 20.53 -19.07 -2.15
C ILE A 25 22.05 -19.01 -2.32
N LYS A 26 22.74 -20.13 -1.97
CA LYS A 26 24.20 -20.21 -2.07
C LYS A 26 24.75 -20.25 -3.49
N GLU A 27 23.89 -20.41 -4.49
CA GLU A 27 24.27 -20.45 -5.91
C GLU A 27 24.19 -19.05 -6.55
N ILE A 28 23.52 -18.09 -5.88
CA ILE A 28 23.35 -16.72 -6.36
C ILE A 28 24.68 -15.97 -6.18
N ASP A 29 25.21 -15.48 -7.29
CA ASP A 29 26.48 -14.75 -7.33
C ASP A 29 26.25 -13.25 -7.14
N VAL A 30 26.10 -12.84 -5.87
CA VAL A 30 25.97 -11.43 -5.46
C VAL A 30 26.92 -11.11 -4.31
N ASP A 31 27.66 -10.01 -4.44
CA ASP A 31 28.53 -9.45 -3.40
C ASP A 31 28.61 -7.93 -3.54
N GLU A 32 29.24 -7.26 -2.57
CA GLU A 32 29.40 -5.80 -2.58
C GLU A 32 30.09 -5.28 -3.86
N LYS A 33 30.95 -6.09 -4.50
CA LYS A 33 31.75 -5.67 -5.67
C LYS A 33 30.92 -5.71 -6.94
N ASN A 34 29.95 -6.61 -7.03
CA ASN A 34 29.12 -6.76 -8.22
C ASN A 34 27.71 -6.19 -8.06
N PHE A 35 27.34 -5.72 -6.85
CA PHE A 35 26.00 -5.24 -6.53
C PHE A 35 25.57 -4.05 -7.41
N GLN A 36 26.48 -3.10 -7.68
CA GLN A 36 26.18 -1.98 -8.58
C GLN A 36 25.76 -2.44 -9.98
N LYS A 37 26.34 -3.51 -10.48
CA LYS A 37 25.96 -4.09 -11.79
C LYS A 37 24.59 -4.77 -11.74
N TRP A 38 24.21 -5.33 -10.60
CA TRP A 38 22.86 -5.83 -10.38
C TRP A 38 21.83 -4.70 -10.48
N ILE A 39 22.09 -3.56 -9.84
CA ILE A 39 21.25 -2.36 -9.96
C ILE A 39 21.10 -1.94 -11.43
N GLU A 40 22.19 -1.84 -12.17
CA GLU A 40 22.16 -1.45 -13.58
C GLU A 40 21.34 -2.40 -14.47
N VAL A 41 21.38 -3.70 -14.19
CA VAL A 41 20.69 -4.74 -14.95
C VAL A 41 19.21 -4.85 -14.58
N LEU A 42 18.87 -4.64 -13.33
CA LEU A 42 17.50 -4.81 -12.83
C LEU A 42 16.68 -3.51 -12.93
N LEU A 43 17.26 -2.38 -12.50
CA LEU A 43 16.58 -1.07 -12.41
C LEU A 43 17.04 -0.07 -13.48
N GLY A 44 17.95 -0.46 -14.36
CA GLY A 44 18.42 0.38 -15.46
C GLY A 44 17.39 0.47 -16.59
N LYS A 45 17.54 1.48 -17.47
CA LYS A 45 16.65 1.72 -18.63
C LYS A 45 16.44 0.51 -19.56
N ASN A 46 17.34 -0.45 -19.55
CA ASN A 46 17.28 -1.70 -20.32
C ASN A 46 17.27 -2.88 -19.35
N ASN A 47 16.35 -2.87 -18.38
CA ASN A 47 16.29 -3.97 -17.43
C ASN A 47 16.05 -5.30 -18.15
N GLN A 48 16.62 -6.37 -17.62
CA GLN A 48 16.60 -7.71 -18.24
C GLN A 48 15.70 -8.68 -17.48
N VAL A 49 14.88 -8.18 -16.55
CA VAL A 49 13.98 -9.03 -15.74
C VAL A 49 13.02 -9.82 -16.64
N SER A 50 12.56 -9.23 -17.75
CA SER A 50 11.71 -9.92 -18.74
C SER A 50 12.35 -11.15 -19.39
N GLU A 51 13.67 -11.36 -19.21
CA GLU A 51 14.36 -12.55 -19.70
C GLU A 51 14.30 -13.74 -18.71
N LEU A 52 13.78 -13.51 -17.49
CA LEU A 52 13.62 -14.55 -16.46
C LEU A 52 12.33 -15.33 -16.65
N ASP A 53 12.30 -16.58 -16.20
CA ASP A 53 11.07 -17.38 -16.16
C ASP A 53 10.16 -16.86 -15.03
N MET A 54 9.15 -16.07 -15.41
CA MET A 54 8.23 -15.40 -14.50
C MET A 54 7.37 -16.38 -13.69
N GLY A 55 7.17 -17.62 -14.17
CA GLY A 55 6.45 -18.64 -13.42
C GLY A 55 7.25 -19.27 -12.27
N LYS A 56 8.58 -19.15 -12.32
CA LYS A 56 9.48 -19.72 -11.30
C LYS A 56 10.07 -18.65 -10.36
N LEU A 57 10.15 -17.42 -10.85
CA LEU A 57 10.75 -16.30 -10.14
C LEU A 57 10.16 -16.06 -8.75
N PRO A 58 8.84 -16.16 -8.51
CA PRO A 58 8.24 -15.95 -7.20
C PRO A 58 8.79 -16.87 -6.11
N TYR A 59 8.95 -18.15 -6.41
CA TYR A 59 9.50 -19.12 -5.45
C TYR A 59 10.94 -18.80 -5.06
N ILE A 60 11.72 -18.30 -6.01
CA ILE A 60 13.12 -17.89 -5.79
C ILE A 60 13.19 -16.63 -4.93
N ILE A 61 12.32 -15.65 -5.21
CA ILE A 61 12.24 -14.42 -4.42
C ILE A 61 11.81 -14.76 -3.00
N ASP A 62 10.87 -15.67 -2.80
CA ASP A 62 10.46 -16.13 -1.47
C ASP A 62 11.64 -16.73 -0.67
N GLU A 63 12.44 -17.61 -1.30
CA GLU A 63 13.67 -18.09 -0.69
C GLU A 63 14.67 -16.95 -0.34
N MET A 64 14.79 -15.94 -1.22
CA MET A 64 15.66 -14.78 -0.99
C MET A 64 15.18 -13.94 0.19
N TYR A 65 13.88 -13.77 0.37
CA TYR A 65 13.28 -13.09 1.51
C TYR A 65 13.50 -13.81 2.83
N GLN A 66 13.54 -15.15 2.80
CA GLN A 66 13.80 -15.95 3.98
C GLN A 66 15.30 -16.05 4.30
N SER A 67 16.17 -15.51 3.46
CA SER A 67 17.61 -15.53 3.68
C SER A 67 18.03 -14.60 4.82
N ASN A 68 18.94 -15.09 5.68
CA ASN A 68 19.59 -14.28 6.70
C ASN A 68 20.71 -13.37 6.13
N GLU A 69 21.05 -13.51 4.85
CA GLU A 69 22.07 -12.70 4.17
C GLU A 69 21.43 -11.42 3.63
N GLN A 70 21.71 -10.28 4.27
CA GLN A 70 21.13 -8.98 3.91
C GLN A 70 21.25 -8.64 2.41
N ILE A 71 22.38 -8.94 1.77
CA ILE A 71 22.59 -8.66 0.36
C ILE A 71 21.67 -9.49 -0.55
N ILE A 72 21.37 -10.72 -0.18
CA ILE A 72 20.44 -11.60 -0.88
C ILE A 72 19.00 -11.07 -0.73
N PHE A 73 18.61 -10.70 0.49
CA PHE A 73 17.31 -10.08 0.75
C PHE A 73 17.10 -8.82 -0.10
N VAL A 74 18.08 -7.90 -0.10
CA VAL A 74 18.00 -6.66 -0.89
C VAL A 74 17.93 -6.95 -2.38
N LEU A 75 18.68 -7.93 -2.88
CA LEU A 75 18.59 -8.34 -4.29
C LEU A 75 17.19 -8.90 -4.61
N GLY A 76 16.58 -9.66 -3.71
CA GLY A 76 15.19 -10.14 -3.85
C GLY A 76 14.20 -8.99 -3.98
N CYS A 77 14.31 -7.96 -3.13
CA CYS A 77 13.49 -6.75 -3.21
C CYS A 77 13.65 -6.03 -4.56
N MET A 78 14.88 -5.88 -5.05
CA MET A 78 15.16 -5.23 -6.34
C MET A 78 14.60 -6.02 -7.53
N ILE A 79 14.71 -7.35 -7.51
CA ILE A 79 14.14 -8.20 -8.56
C ILE A 79 12.63 -8.07 -8.55
N LEU A 80 12.01 -8.04 -7.37
CA LEU A 80 10.58 -7.86 -7.22
C LEU A 80 10.11 -6.53 -7.81
N GLU A 81 10.75 -5.42 -7.41
CA GLU A 81 10.44 -4.07 -7.90
C GLU A 81 10.55 -4.01 -9.43
N ALA A 82 11.68 -4.49 -9.98
CA ALA A 82 11.89 -4.53 -11.42
C ALA A 82 10.85 -5.42 -12.15
N THR A 83 10.40 -6.49 -11.51
CA THR A 83 9.35 -7.38 -12.05
C THR A 83 8.01 -6.66 -12.05
N PHE A 84 7.67 -5.99 -10.95
CA PHE A 84 6.42 -5.24 -10.79
C PHE A 84 6.30 -4.12 -11.84
N GLU A 85 7.33 -3.28 -11.99
CA GLU A 85 7.36 -2.22 -13.00
C GLU A 85 7.15 -2.75 -14.42
N GLN A 86 7.76 -3.90 -14.77
CA GLN A 86 7.60 -4.52 -16.08
C GLN A 86 6.18 -5.02 -16.30
N ILE A 87 5.57 -5.65 -15.29
CA ILE A 87 4.23 -6.20 -15.38
C ILE A 87 3.20 -5.07 -15.45
N GLU A 88 3.33 -4.04 -14.60
CA GLU A 88 2.43 -2.89 -14.61
C GLU A 88 2.47 -2.16 -15.96
N PHE A 89 3.66 -1.91 -16.50
CA PHE A 89 3.80 -1.31 -17.82
C PHE A 89 3.14 -2.15 -18.93
N LEU A 90 3.32 -3.47 -18.88
CA LEU A 90 2.80 -4.37 -19.90
C LEU A 90 1.29 -4.60 -19.82
N THR A 91 0.70 -4.40 -18.64
CA THR A 91 -0.74 -4.63 -18.40
C THR A 91 -1.58 -3.37 -18.44
N ASN A 92 -1.00 -2.20 -18.64
CA ASN A 92 -1.76 -0.93 -18.74
C ASN A 92 -2.46 -0.82 -20.11
N LEU A 93 -3.62 -1.48 -20.23
CA LEU A 93 -4.39 -1.60 -21.49
C LEU A 93 -5.08 -0.27 -21.89
N GLU A 94 -5.40 0.60 -20.95
CA GLU A 94 -6.07 1.88 -21.21
C GLU A 94 -5.21 2.80 -22.07
N ASN A 95 -3.90 2.81 -21.78
CA ASN A 95 -2.96 3.65 -22.52
C ASN A 95 -2.45 2.99 -23.82
N TYR A 96 -2.59 1.66 -23.95
CA TYR A 96 -1.99 0.92 -25.05
C TYR A 96 -2.87 -0.26 -25.51
N PRO A 97 -3.94 -0.02 -26.31
CA PRO A 97 -4.84 -1.08 -26.82
C PRO A 97 -4.11 -2.22 -27.55
N MET A 98 -2.93 -1.92 -28.13
CA MET A 98 -2.08 -2.93 -28.79
C MET A 98 -1.49 -3.97 -27.84
N PHE A 99 -1.56 -3.76 -26.53
CA PHE A 99 -1.04 -4.69 -25.52
C PHE A 99 -2.05 -5.74 -25.03
N LYS A 100 -3.29 -5.70 -25.50
CA LYS A 100 -4.29 -6.73 -25.12
C LYS A 100 -3.76 -8.15 -25.35
N GLU A 101 -3.09 -8.39 -26.47
CA GLU A 101 -2.48 -9.66 -26.79
C GLU A 101 -1.37 -10.06 -25.81
N LYS A 102 -0.56 -9.08 -25.40
CA LYS A 102 0.48 -9.27 -24.36
C LYS A 102 -0.14 -9.50 -23.00
N TYR A 103 -1.19 -8.75 -22.63
CA TYR A 103 -1.92 -9.00 -21.39
C TYR A 103 -2.44 -10.44 -21.30
N LEU A 104 -3.07 -10.94 -22.35
CA LEU A 104 -3.57 -12.32 -22.40
C LEU A 104 -2.44 -13.35 -22.23
N THR A 105 -1.24 -13.04 -22.71
CA THR A 105 -0.05 -13.88 -22.52
C THR A 105 0.46 -13.79 -21.07
N PHE A 106 0.51 -12.59 -20.50
CA PHE A 106 0.98 -12.36 -19.13
C PHE A 106 -0.05 -12.77 -18.06
N LYS A 107 -1.34 -12.73 -18.35
CA LYS A 107 -2.42 -13.08 -17.42
C LYS A 107 -2.17 -14.42 -16.72
N HIS A 108 -1.80 -15.43 -17.46
CA HIS A 108 -1.49 -16.75 -16.90
C HIS A 108 -0.29 -16.69 -15.94
N THR A 109 0.75 -15.95 -16.29
CA THR A 109 1.91 -15.72 -15.41
C THR A 109 1.52 -14.99 -14.15
N LEU A 110 0.69 -13.93 -14.24
CA LEU A 110 0.18 -13.19 -13.09
C LEU A 110 -0.63 -14.09 -12.14
N LEU A 111 -1.50 -14.94 -12.70
CA LEU A 111 -2.26 -15.93 -11.92
C LEU A 111 -1.35 -16.92 -11.19
N THR A 112 -0.32 -17.41 -11.87
CA THR A 112 0.66 -18.35 -11.29
C THR A 112 1.46 -17.68 -10.16
N ILE A 113 1.89 -16.43 -10.34
CA ILE A 113 2.58 -15.64 -9.31
C ILE A 113 1.65 -15.43 -8.11
N TYR A 114 0.42 -15.03 -8.37
CA TYR A 114 -0.56 -14.81 -7.32
C TYR A 114 -0.83 -16.07 -6.50
N ASP A 115 -1.00 -17.21 -7.15
CA ASP A 115 -1.23 -18.49 -6.47
C ASP A 115 -0.03 -18.93 -5.64
N GLY A 116 1.17 -18.86 -6.20
CA GLY A 116 2.40 -19.40 -5.61
C GLY A 116 3.00 -18.56 -4.47
N CYS A 117 2.45 -17.40 -4.13
CA CYS A 117 3.05 -16.47 -3.17
C CYS A 117 2.18 -16.27 -1.93
N ASP A 118 2.82 -16.27 -0.77
CA ASP A 118 2.19 -16.00 0.54
C ASP A 118 2.52 -14.59 1.07
N ASN A 119 3.15 -13.75 0.26
CA ASN A 119 3.55 -12.40 0.63
C ASN A 119 2.64 -11.36 -0.02
N GLY A 120 2.16 -10.37 0.77
CA GLY A 120 1.24 -9.31 0.34
C GLY A 120 1.70 -8.52 -0.88
N ILE A 121 3.02 -8.31 -1.04
CA ILE A 121 3.56 -7.64 -2.21
C ILE A 121 3.17 -8.35 -3.51
N PHE A 122 3.12 -9.69 -3.51
CA PHE A 122 2.69 -10.47 -4.68
C PHE A 122 1.18 -10.51 -4.86
N PHE A 123 0.40 -10.25 -3.81
CA PHE A 123 -1.04 -10.13 -3.95
C PHE A 123 -1.45 -8.91 -4.79
N CYS A 124 -0.57 -7.92 -4.94
CA CYS A 124 -0.74 -6.83 -5.90
C CYS A 124 -0.91 -7.33 -7.34
N MET A 125 -0.45 -8.55 -7.67
CA MET A 125 -0.72 -9.17 -8.98
C MET A 125 -2.20 -9.36 -9.23
N ALA A 126 -2.99 -9.67 -8.19
CA ALA A 126 -4.44 -9.75 -8.29
C ALA A 126 -5.06 -8.38 -8.56
N GLN A 127 -4.56 -7.30 -7.94
CA GLN A 127 -5.02 -5.94 -8.23
C GLN A 127 -4.73 -5.53 -9.67
N ILE A 128 -3.56 -5.89 -10.21
CA ILE A 128 -3.24 -5.66 -11.63
C ILE A 128 -4.20 -6.41 -12.55
N LEU A 129 -4.51 -7.68 -12.25
CA LEU A 129 -5.47 -8.46 -13.02
C LEU A 129 -6.84 -7.78 -13.02
N LEU A 130 -7.35 -7.37 -11.85
CA LEU A 130 -8.65 -6.74 -11.71
C LEU A 130 -8.69 -5.32 -12.28
N LYS A 131 -7.63 -4.54 -12.19
CA LYS A 131 -7.53 -3.22 -12.83
C LYS A 131 -7.72 -3.30 -14.34
N ASN A 132 -7.19 -4.33 -14.98
CA ASN A 132 -7.28 -4.53 -16.43
C ASN A 132 -8.53 -5.29 -16.89
N ASP A 133 -9.17 -6.03 -16.00
CA ASP A 133 -10.37 -6.82 -16.26
C ASP A 133 -11.23 -6.94 -14.98
N PRO A 134 -11.91 -5.86 -14.55
CA PRO A 134 -12.67 -5.83 -13.30
C PRO A 134 -13.77 -6.89 -13.22
N THR A 135 -14.34 -7.26 -14.37
CA THR A 135 -15.42 -8.25 -14.46
C THR A 135 -14.91 -9.66 -14.72
N LEU A 136 -13.60 -9.82 -14.83
CA LEU A 136 -12.94 -11.08 -15.21
C LEU A 136 -13.47 -11.68 -16.53
N GLU A 137 -13.94 -10.85 -17.46
CA GLU A 137 -14.49 -11.30 -18.76
C GLU A 137 -13.42 -11.89 -19.68
N LEU A 138 -12.17 -11.45 -19.51
CA LEU A 138 -11.03 -11.99 -20.26
C LEU A 138 -10.49 -13.30 -19.68
N PHE A 139 -11.02 -13.74 -18.55
CA PHE A 139 -10.66 -15.00 -17.93
C PHE A 139 -11.55 -16.13 -18.46
N THR A 140 -10.98 -17.31 -18.65
CA THR A 140 -11.77 -18.51 -18.82
C THR A 140 -12.44 -18.90 -17.49
N ASP A 141 -13.46 -19.75 -17.55
CA ASP A 141 -14.12 -20.23 -16.32
C ASP A 141 -13.14 -20.97 -15.39
N GLU A 142 -12.19 -21.72 -15.97
CA GLU A 142 -11.13 -22.42 -15.22
C GLU A 142 -10.18 -21.43 -14.54
N GLU A 143 -9.80 -20.34 -15.23
CA GLU A 143 -8.95 -19.30 -14.66
C GLU A 143 -9.65 -18.51 -13.55
N LYS A 144 -10.95 -18.23 -13.71
CA LYS A 144 -11.79 -17.61 -12.65
C LYS A 144 -11.84 -18.49 -11.40
N GLU A 145 -12.14 -19.77 -11.59
CA GLU A 145 -12.20 -20.73 -10.49
C GLU A 145 -10.85 -20.87 -9.79
N PHE A 146 -9.77 -20.90 -10.54
CA PHE A 146 -8.41 -20.93 -10.01
C PHE A 146 -8.10 -19.67 -9.17
N PHE A 147 -8.40 -18.48 -9.70
CA PHE A 147 -8.17 -17.21 -9.01
C PHE A 147 -8.96 -17.11 -7.70
N ILE A 148 -10.25 -17.47 -7.73
CA ILE A 148 -11.12 -17.48 -6.55
C ILE A 148 -10.63 -18.51 -5.52
N SER A 149 -10.25 -19.70 -5.98
CA SER A 149 -9.73 -20.77 -5.09
C SER A 149 -8.43 -20.34 -4.41
N SER A 150 -7.48 -19.75 -5.15
CA SER A 150 -6.24 -19.19 -4.60
C SER A 150 -6.52 -18.11 -3.55
N THR A 151 -7.46 -17.21 -3.83
CA THR A 151 -7.87 -16.15 -2.88
C THR A 151 -8.42 -16.76 -1.59
N LYS A 152 -9.31 -17.75 -1.68
CA LYS A 152 -9.85 -18.46 -0.53
C LYS A 152 -8.75 -19.14 0.30
N GLN A 153 -7.79 -19.77 -0.35
CA GLN A 153 -6.67 -20.42 0.33
C GLN A 153 -5.85 -19.42 1.14
N LYS A 154 -5.55 -18.25 0.57
CA LYS A 154 -4.81 -17.19 1.26
C LYS A 154 -5.58 -16.64 2.47
N LEU A 155 -6.88 -16.40 2.34
CA LEU A 155 -7.72 -15.96 3.46
C LEU A 155 -7.77 -17.01 4.59
N ARG A 156 -7.85 -18.30 4.24
CA ARG A 156 -7.77 -19.37 5.25
C ARG A 156 -6.42 -19.40 5.96
N GLY A 157 -5.33 -19.23 5.21
CA GLY A 157 -3.97 -19.14 5.77
C GLY A 157 -3.84 -18.01 6.79
N ILE A 158 -4.46 -16.84 6.54
CA ILE A 158 -4.51 -15.72 7.49
C ILE A 158 -5.26 -16.13 8.77
N ILE A 159 -6.43 -16.76 8.64
CA ILE A 159 -7.22 -17.22 9.81
C ILE A 159 -6.43 -18.26 10.61
N GLU A 160 -5.81 -19.22 9.94
CA GLU A 160 -4.98 -20.24 10.58
C GLU A 160 -3.78 -19.61 11.32
N TYR A 161 -3.17 -18.58 10.73
CA TYR A 161 -2.09 -17.84 11.37
C TYR A 161 -2.56 -17.20 12.69
N PHE A 162 -3.68 -16.48 12.71
CA PHE A 162 -4.20 -15.87 13.94
C PHE A 162 -4.56 -16.92 15.00
N ASN A 163 -5.15 -18.04 14.59
CA ASN A 163 -5.47 -19.13 15.51
C ASN A 163 -4.22 -19.76 16.15
N ALA A 164 -3.14 -19.84 15.39
CA ALA A 164 -1.86 -20.38 15.89
C ALA A 164 -1.05 -19.36 16.71
N ASN A 165 -1.25 -18.05 16.50
CA ASN A 165 -0.44 -16.97 17.06
C ASN A 165 -1.32 -15.84 17.63
N PRO A 166 -2.19 -16.09 18.61
CA PRO A 166 -3.22 -15.13 19.05
C PRO A 166 -2.66 -13.84 19.67
N ASP A 167 -1.42 -13.88 20.18
CA ASP A 167 -0.78 -12.75 20.87
C ASP A 167 0.35 -12.11 20.04
N THR A 168 0.49 -12.49 18.77
CA THR A 168 1.60 -12.03 17.92
C THR A 168 1.14 -11.02 16.90
N ILE A 169 1.70 -9.80 16.95
CA ILE A 169 1.52 -8.79 15.92
C ILE A 169 2.52 -9.08 14.80
N ASN A 170 2.03 -9.32 13.59
CA ASN A 170 2.84 -9.50 12.40
C ASN A 170 2.41 -8.51 11.31
N PRO A 171 3.23 -7.46 11.04
CA PRO A 171 2.91 -6.46 10.01
C PRO A 171 2.61 -7.07 8.64
N ILE A 172 3.33 -8.11 8.23
CA ILE A 172 3.13 -8.77 6.92
C ILE A 172 1.72 -9.35 6.80
N ILE A 173 1.17 -9.91 7.88
CA ILE A 173 -0.21 -10.44 7.87
C ILE A 173 -1.22 -9.31 7.71
N TYR A 174 -0.97 -8.15 8.30
CA TYR A 174 -1.85 -6.98 8.13
C TYR A 174 -1.78 -6.43 6.72
N ASP A 175 -0.59 -6.30 6.14
CA ASP A 175 -0.41 -5.91 4.73
C ASP A 175 -1.14 -6.89 3.79
N ASN A 176 -1.08 -8.19 4.07
CA ASN A 176 -1.81 -9.20 3.33
C ASN A 176 -3.33 -9.02 3.41
N ILE A 177 -3.86 -8.67 4.59
CA ILE A 177 -5.29 -8.43 4.79
C ILE A 177 -5.74 -7.20 3.99
N GLU A 178 -4.97 -6.11 4.00
CA GLU A 178 -5.26 -4.89 3.26
C GLU A 178 -5.48 -5.20 1.78
N ILE A 179 -4.49 -5.84 1.16
CA ILE A 179 -4.54 -6.13 -0.28
C ILE A 179 -5.63 -7.14 -0.61
N LEU A 180 -5.75 -8.23 0.17
CA LEU A 180 -6.74 -9.28 -0.11
C LEU A 180 -8.18 -8.80 0.13
N ALA A 181 -8.42 -7.96 1.13
CA ALA A 181 -9.76 -7.39 1.35
C ALA A 181 -10.17 -6.50 0.16
N ASP A 182 -9.24 -5.69 -0.38
CA ASP A 182 -9.49 -4.86 -1.55
C ASP A 182 -9.74 -5.72 -2.80
N VAL A 183 -8.93 -6.75 -3.04
CA VAL A 183 -9.14 -7.73 -4.12
C VAL A 183 -10.51 -8.41 -4.00
N CYS A 184 -10.91 -8.79 -2.80
CA CYS A 184 -12.19 -9.45 -2.56
C CYS A 184 -13.40 -8.54 -2.81
N CYS A 185 -13.22 -7.22 -2.83
CA CYS A 185 -14.28 -6.28 -3.20
C CYS A 185 -14.84 -6.56 -4.59
N GLU A 186 -14.00 -7.00 -5.52
CA GLU A 186 -14.35 -7.28 -6.91
C GLU A 186 -14.86 -8.73 -7.14
N ILE A 187 -14.84 -9.57 -6.11
CA ILE A 187 -15.24 -10.99 -6.21
C ILE A 187 -16.60 -11.20 -5.55
N GLU A 188 -17.54 -11.84 -6.28
CA GLU A 188 -18.80 -12.30 -5.73
C GLU A 188 -18.71 -13.80 -5.39
N ASP A 189 -18.49 -14.11 -4.12
CA ASP A 189 -18.39 -15.49 -3.62
C ASP A 189 -18.81 -15.55 -2.15
N GLU A 190 -19.74 -16.44 -1.80
CA GLU A 190 -20.29 -16.53 -0.45
C GLU A 190 -19.27 -17.05 0.57
N GLU A 191 -18.37 -17.93 0.17
CA GLU A 191 -17.32 -18.42 1.08
C GLU A 191 -16.32 -17.34 1.42
N ILE A 192 -15.93 -16.49 0.44
CA ILE A 192 -15.09 -15.32 0.69
C ILE A 192 -15.76 -14.38 1.68
N LYS A 193 -17.08 -14.15 1.57
CA LYS A 193 -17.83 -13.33 2.55
C LYS A 193 -17.70 -13.88 3.97
N GLU A 194 -17.83 -15.20 4.15
CA GLU A 194 -17.68 -15.81 5.46
C GLU A 194 -16.22 -15.75 5.96
N LEU A 195 -15.23 -15.95 5.10
CA LEU A 195 -13.83 -15.85 5.48
C LEU A 195 -13.45 -14.42 5.92
N ILE A 196 -13.91 -13.37 5.21
CA ILE A 196 -13.68 -11.98 5.62
C ILE A 196 -14.42 -11.66 6.94
N LYS A 197 -15.62 -12.21 7.18
CA LYS A 197 -16.29 -12.08 8.48
C LYS A 197 -15.50 -12.71 9.63
N GLU A 198 -14.82 -13.83 9.39
CA GLU A 198 -13.93 -14.44 10.39
C GLU A 198 -12.67 -13.60 10.62
N ILE A 199 -12.08 -13.04 9.57
CA ILE A 199 -10.96 -12.11 9.67
C ILE A 199 -11.34 -10.86 10.45
N ALA A 200 -12.55 -10.31 10.25
CA ALA A 200 -13.05 -9.15 10.98
C ALA A 200 -13.19 -9.35 12.51
N LYS A 201 -13.15 -10.60 12.98
CA LYS A 201 -13.17 -10.92 14.43
C LYS A 201 -11.75 -10.97 15.03
N GLN A 202 -10.72 -10.94 14.20
CA GLN A 202 -9.34 -11.01 14.64
C GLN A 202 -8.82 -9.64 15.15
N PRO A 203 -7.75 -9.59 15.92
CA PRO A 203 -7.13 -8.34 16.35
C PRO A 203 -6.40 -7.67 15.18
N LEU A 204 -7.13 -6.90 14.38
CA LEU A 204 -6.60 -6.21 13.21
C LEU A 204 -5.83 -4.93 13.60
N SER A 205 -4.84 -4.56 12.78
CA SER A 205 -4.33 -3.18 12.77
C SER A 205 -5.40 -2.23 12.25
N ASN A 206 -5.33 -0.94 12.61
CA ASN A 206 -6.34 0.02 12.17
C ASN A 206 -6.39 0.16 10.65
N ILE A 207 -5.25 0.10 9.96
CA ILE A 207 -5.24 0.16 8.49
C ILE A 207 -5.86 -1.11 7.87
N ALA A 208 -5.53 -2.31 8.34
CA ALA A 208 -6.18 -3.54 7.86
C ALA A 208 -7.69 -3.52 8.13
N ALA A 209 -8.12 -2.95 9.28
CA ALA A 209 -9.53 -2.77 9.60
C ALA A 209 -10.25 -1.85 8.60
N VAL A 210 -9.60 -0.79 8.10
CA VAL A 210 -10.17 0.09 7.07
C VAL A 210 -10.57 -0.70 5.82
N PHE A 211 -9.69 -1.56 5.30
CA PHE A 211 -9.99 -2.37 4.10
C PHE A 211 -11.06 -3.43 4.35
N VAL A 212 -11.07 -4.04 5.53
CA VAL A 212 -12.13 -4.99 5.93
C VAL A 212 -13.49 -4.28 6.05
N ILE A 213 -13.53 -3.07 6.62
CA ILE A 213 -14.74 -2.23 6.70
C ILE A 213 -15.23 -1.88 5.30
N LYS A 214 -14.35 -1.42 4.40
CA LYS A 214 -14.68 -1.15 3.00
C LYS A 214 -15.36 -2.35 2.34
N TYR A 215 -14.76 -3.52 2.46
CA TYR A 215 -15.34 -4.77 1.94
C TYR A 215 -16.72 -5.06 2.54
N GLN A 216 -16.86 -4.96 3.87
CA GLN A 216 -18.13 -5.24 4.55
C GLN A 216 -19.23 -4.29 4.05
N LEU A 217 -18.97 -3.00 3.94
CA LEU A 217 -19.92 -2.02 3.42
C LEU A 217 -20.28 -2.31 1.96
N GLN A 218 -19.29 -2.57 1.10
CA GLN A 218 -19.51 -2.87 -0.32
C GLN A 218 -20.40 -4.11 -0.51
N LYS A 219 -20.22 -5.14 0.32
CA LYS A 219 -21.02 -6.38 0.29
C LYS A 219 -22.27 -6.32 1.16
N ASN A 220 -22.67 -5.14 1.67
CA ASN A 220 -23.81 -4.94 2.57
C ASN A 220 -23.78 -5.86 3.79
N LEU A 221 -22.61 -6.08 4.38
CA LEU A 221 -22.40 -6.83 5.60
C LEU A 221 -22.38 -5.89 6.80
N GLN A 222 -22.65 -6.43 7.99
CA GLN A 222 -22.61 -5.66 9.21
C GLN A 222 -21.16 -5.29 9.57
N VAL A 223 -20.92 -4.00 9.79
CA VAL A 223 -19.63 -3.45 10.26
C VAL A 223 -19.65 -3.39 11.80
N SER A 224 -18.51 -3.71 12.41
CA SER A 224 -18.33 -3.61 13.87
C SER A 224 -18.11 -2.15 14.30
N GLU A 225 -19.01 -1.60 15.15
CA GLU A 225 -18.82 -0.29 15.76
C GLU A 225 -17.49 -0.20 16.52
N LYS A 226 -17.04 -1.30 17.14
CA LYS A 226 -15.77 -1.33 17.86
C LYS A 226 -14.60 -1.05 16.92
N MET A 227 -14.56 -1.66 15.73
CA MET A 227 -13.49 -1.42 14.77
C MET A 227 -13.42 0.06 14.35
N VAL A 228 -14.57 0.65 14.05
CA VAL A 228 -14.67 2.09 13.71
C VAL A 228 -14.19 2.94 14.88
N LYS A 229 -14.65 2.65 16.09
CA LYS A 229 -14.29 3.39 17.30
C LYS A 229 -12.78 3.32 17.59
N ASP A 230 -12.16 2.17 17.37
CA ASP A 230 -10.72 1.99 17.56
C ASP A 230 -9.94 2.91 16.58
N ILE A 231 -10.36 2.99 15.31
CA ILE A 231 -9.77 3.90 14.31
C ILE A 231 -9.98 5.37 14.70
N LEU A 232 -11.21 5.75 15.12
CA LEU A 232 -11.50 7.13 15.52
C LEU A 232 -10.73 7.55 16.78
N THR A 233 -10.42 6.61 17.66
CA THR A 233 -9.65 6.85 18.89
C THR A 233 -8.18 7.10 18.59
N ASP A 234 -7.59 6.32 17.70
CA ASP A 234 -6.21 6.45 17.25
C ASP A 234 -6.02 7.69 16.34
N LYS A 235 -7.02 8.00 15.52
CA LYS A 235 -7.06 9.13 14.56
C LYS A 235 -6.07 9.03 13.40
N GLU A 236 -5.11 8.11 13.42
CA GLU A 236 -4.08 8.01 12.37
C GLU A 236 -4.68 7.70 10.99
N TYR A 237 -5.70 6.85 10.93
CA TYR A 237 -6.27 6.33 9.69
C TYR A 237 -7.71 6.80 9.41
N VAL A 238 -8.14 7.91 10.01
CA VAL A 238 -9.50 8.43 9.80
C VAL A 238 -9.70 8.90 8.37
N LYS A 239 -8.69 9.54 7.76
CA LYS A 239 -8.74 9.95 6.36
C LYS A 239 -8.90 8.74 5.42
N GLU A 240 -8.12 7.71 5.65
CA GLU A 240 -8.15 6.46 4.88
C GLU A 240 -9.51 5.78 5.01
N LEU A 241 -10.09 5.74 6.22
CA LEU A 241 -11.42 5.19 6.48
C LEU A 241 -12.49 5.96 5.68
N VAL A 242 -12.52 7.28 5.80
CA VAL A 242 -13.48 8.12 5.07
C VAL A 242 -13.33 7.96 3.57
N ASN A 243 -12.10 8.05 3.06
CA ASN A 243 -11.82 7.89 1.64
C ASN A 243 -12.21 6.50 1.11
N ALA A 244 -11.97 5.45 1.87
CA ALA A 244 -12.38 4.09 1.52
C ALA A 244 -13.91 3.96 1.41
N CYS A 245 -14.66 4.55 2.36
CA CYS A 245 -16.12 4.55 2.34
C CYS A 245 -16.71 5.41 1.23
N GLU A 246 -16.13 6.60 0.98
CA GLU A 246 -16.54 7.50 -0.11
C GLU A 246 -16.26 6.90 -1.50
N SER A 247 -15.17 6.13 -1.65
CA SER A 247 -14.82 5.48 -2.92
C SER A 247 -15.88 4.47 -3.41
N ILE A 248 -16.73 4.00 -2.51
CA ILE A 248 -17.83 3.07 -2.77
C ILE A 248 -19.22 3.69 -2.50
N ASP A 249 -19.30 5.01 -2.27
CA ASP A 249 -20.51 5.79 -1.97
C ASP A 249 -21.29 5.24 -0.75
N LYS A 250 -20.57 4.78 0.31
CA LYS A 250 -21.14 4.15 1.51
C LYS A 250 -20.76 4.85 2.82
N PHE A 251 -20.33 6.11 2.77
CA PHE A 251 -19.89 6.84 3.98
C PHE A 251 -21.02 6.96 5.01
N GLU A 252 -22.23 7.28 4.59
CA GLU A 252 -23.38 7.41 5.49
C GLU A 252 -23.87 6.07 6.10
N GLU A 253 -23.44 4.93 5.54
CA GLU A 253 -23.74 3.60 6.10
C GLU A 253 -22.70 3.16 7.13
N LEU A 254 -21.59 3.89 7.27
CA LEU A 254 -20.54 3.59 8.25
C LEU A 254 -21.08 3.84 9.68
N PRO A 255 -20.98 2.88 10.61
CA PRO A 255 -21.29 3.15 12.01
C PRO A 255 -20.48 4.33 12.54
N LEU A 256 -21.09 5.17 13.39
CA LEU A 256 -20.44 6.33 14.00
C LEU A 256 -19.94 7.40 13.00
N HIS A 257 -20.38 7.40 11.75
CA HIS A 257 -19.97 8.41 10.76
C HIS A 257 -20.26 9.84 11.22
N GLU A 258 -21.34 10.06 12.01
CA GLU A 258 -21.69 11.36 12.59
C GLU A 258 -20.68 11.86 13.64
N GLU A 259 -19.83 10.97 14.19
CA GLU A 259 -18.77 11.31 15.13
C GLU A 259 -17.46 11.75 14.40
N ILE A 260 -17.41 11.61 13.08
CA ILE A 260 -16.25 11.99 12.28
C ILE A 260 -16.30 13.50 12.00
N SER A 261 -15.19 14.17 12.28
CA SER A 261 -15.01 15.59 12.01
C SER A 261 -13.92 15.84 10.96
N GLN A 262 -14.03 16.99 10.27
CA GLN A 262 -12.99 17.41 9.34
C GLN A 262 -11.63 17.60 10.02
N GLU A 263 -11.62 17.97 11.31
CA GLU A 263 -10.39 18.06 12.12
C GLU A 263 -9.69 16.69 12.24
N GLN A 264 -10.44 15.62 12.45
CA GLN A 264 -9.85 14.26 12.53
C GLN A 264 -9.26 13.83 11.19
N ILE A 265 -9.92 14.16 10.07
CA ILE A 265 -9.39 13.91 8.72
C ILE A 265 -8.11 14.70 8.49
N ALA A 266 -8.11 15.98 8.85
CA ALA A 266 -6.93 16.86 8.75
C ALA A 266 -5.77 16.37 9.63
N TYR A 267 -6.07 15.88 10.84
CA TYR A 267 -5.08 15.28 11.72
C TYR A 267 -4.45 14.02 11.11
N SER A 268 -5.28 13.11 10.61
CA SER A 268 -4.85 11.89 9.92
C SER A 268 -3.94 12.22 8.72
N ASN A 269 -4.34 13.21 7.91
CA ASN A 269 -3.55 13.70 6.79
C ASN A 269 -2.19 14.27 7.22
N MET A 270 -2.15 15.02 8.33
CA MET A 270 -0.92 15.57 8.89
C MET A 270 0.01 14.47 9.44
N VAL A 271 -0.54 13.46 10.11
CA VAL A 271 0.22 12.28 10.56
C VAL A 271 0.83 11.56 9.37
N GLY A 272 0.05 11.29 8.32
CA GLY A 272 0.53 10.68 7.09
C GLY A 272 1.66 11.46 6.44
N TRP A 273 1.53 12.78 6.35
CA TRP A 273 2.58 13.67 5.84
C TRP A 273 3.86 13.59 6.67
N LEU A 274 3.76 13.60 7.99
CA LEU A 274 4.91 13.53 8.89
C LEU A 274 5.54 12.14 8.99
N LYS A 275 4.84 11.10 8.51
CA LYS A 275 5.33 9.72 8.43
C LYS A 275 6.02 9.41 7.10
N TYR A 276 5.58 10.04 5.99
CA TYR A 276 6.02 9.81 4.62
C TYR A 276 6.31 11.11 3.88
N PRO A 277 7.27 11.11 3.04
CA PRO A 277 8.57 10.43 2.85
C PRO A 277 9.60 11.07 3.74
N THR A 278 9.61 10.79 4.94
CA THR A 278 10.11 11.72 5.89
C THR A 278 11.60 11.66 6.03
N GLU A 279 12.16 12.80 5.87
CA GLU A 279 13.39 13.16 6.53
C GLU A 279 13.34 12.89 8.05
N LEU A 280 12.15 12.75 8.63
CA LEU A 280 11.95 12.45 10.05
C LEU A 280 11.92 10.94 10.35
N GLY A 281 11.53 10.09 9.40
CA GLY A 281 11.55 8.63 9.52
C GLY A 281 10.66 8.01 10.60
N LYS A 282 9.98 8.85 11.42
CA LYS A 282 9.10 8.44 12.52
C LYS A 282 7.96 9.43 12.68
N ILE A 283 6.81 8.93 13.14
CA ILE A 283 5.73 9.80 13.60
C ILE A 283 6.28 10.63 14.78
N PRO A 284 6.10 11.97 14.78
CA PRO A 284 6.47 12.79 15.90
C PRO A 284 5.83 12.29 17.20
N GLU A 285 6.57 12.36 18.29
CA GLU A 285 6.12 11.90 19.61
C GLU A 285 4.85 12.62 20.08
N GLU A 286 4.64 13.85 19.59
CA GLU A 286 3.52 14.68 19.97
C GLU A 286 3.08 15.53 18.78
N ILE A 287 1.81 15.36 18.37
CA ILE A 287 1.15 16.22 17.39
C ILE A 287 -0.11 16.77 18.04
N SER A 288 -0.26 18.09 18.08
CA SER A 288 -1.44 18.72 18.67
C SER A 288 -1.93 19.89 17.83
N LEU A 289 -3.26 20.03 17.74
CA LEU A 289 -3.91 21.14 17.08
C LEU A 289 -3.58 22.45 17.81
N LEU A 290 -3.19 23.48 17.04
CA LEU A 290 -3.03 24.85 17.53
C LEU A 290 -4.27 25.69 17.31
N GLU A 291 -4.78 25.69 16.07
CA GLU A 291 -6.02 26.38 15.69
C GLU A 291 -6.60 25.84 14.38
N SER A 292 -7.90 26.10 14.17
CA SER A 292 -8.55 26.04 12.88
C SER A 292 -8.87 27.45 12.39
N PHE A 293 -8.74 27.71 11.08
CA PHE A 293 -8.99 29.02 10.47
C PHE A 293 -9.42 28.88 9.03
N GLU A 294 -10.01 29.93 8.46
CA GLU A 294 -10.46 29.97 7.08
C GLU A 294 -9.55 30.84 6.22
N ILE A 295 -9.23 30.36 5.02
CA ILE A 295 -8.55 31.13 3.97
C ILE A 295 -9.24 30.82 2.65
N ASP A 296 -9.65 31.84 1.90
CA ASP A 296 -10.26 31.74 0.56
C ASP A 296 -11.48 30.82 0.50
N GLY A 297 -12.21 30.66 1.62
CA GLY A 297 -13.42 29.82 1.70
C GLY A 297 -13.16 28.37 2.09
N GLU A 298 -11.91 27.98 2.28
CA GLU A 298 -11.47 26.65 2.74
C GLU A 298 -11.10 26.69 4.22
N VAL A 299 -11.30 25.56 4.91
CA VAL A 299 -10.87 25.37 6.29
C VAL A 299 -9.44 24.82 6.31
N CYS A 300 -8.62 25.43 7.14
CA CYS A 300 -7.24 25.07 7.39
C CYS A 300 -7.00 24.82 8.88
N TYR A 301 -6.05 23.97 9.18
CA TYR A 301 -5.65 23.59 10.53
C TYR A 301 -4.16 23.75 10.69
N SER A 302 -3.71 24.33 11.81
CA SER A 302 -2.30 24.34 12.17
C SER A 302 -2.04 23.41 13.36
N TYR A 303 -0.95 22.69 13.28
CA TYR A 303 -0.52 21.72 14.28
C TYR A 303 0.88 22.05 14.75
N LYS A 304 1.12 21.87 16.05
CA LYS A 304 2.48 21.75 16.55
C LYS A 304 2.88 20.29 16.64
N PHE A 305 4.14 20.03 16.38
CA PHE A 305 4.72 18.70 16.55
C PHE A 305 6.16 18.81 17.04
N ARG A 306 6.65 17.72 17.64
CA ARG A 306 8.01 17.62 18.14
C ARG A 306 8.65 16.37 17.57
N ALA A 307 9.82 16.54 16.94
CA ALA A 307 10.66 15.44 16.45
C ALA A 307 11.98 15.45 17.22
N SER A 308 12.05 14.65 18.28
CA SER A 308 13.14 14.66 19.24
C SER A 308 14.51 14.24 18.69
N GLU A 309 14.54 13.40 17.64
CA GLU A 309 15.79 12.83 17.14
C GLU A 309 16.54 13.72 16.13
N PHE A 310 15.85 14.66 15.47
CA PHE A 310 16.43 15.41 14.35
C PHE A 310 16.60 16.92 14.57
N TRP A 311 15.83 17.55 15.45
CA TRP A 311 15.73 19.01 15.50
C TRP A 311 15.92 19.60 16.90
N ASN A 312 16.89 19.13 17.65
CA ASN A 312 17.22 19.63 19.01
C ASN A 312 16.03 19.72 19.98
N GLN A 313 15.00 18.89 19.79
CA GLN A 313 13.77 18.87 20.58
C GLN A 313 12.92 20.16 20.50
N GLU A 314 13.08 20.95 19.45
CA GLU A 314 12.27 22.15 19.25
C GLU A 314 10.86 21.78 18.78
N GLU A 315 9.89 22.59 19.20
CA GLU A 315 8.53 22.52 18.67
C GLU A 315 8.49 23.17 17.29
N MET A 316 7.83 22.50 16.34
CA MET A 316 7.68 22.94 14.96
C MET A 316 6.22 23.10 14.62
N ILE A 317 5.93 23.79 13.51
CA ILE A 317 4.58 24.00 13.00
C ILE A 317 4.37 23.35 11.64
N GLY A 318 3.23 22.70 11.47
CA GLY A 318 2.72 22.22 10.19
C GLY A 318 1.29 22.68 9.97
N VAL A 319 0.84 22.68 8.72
CA VAL A 319 -0.51 23.06 8.32
C VAL A 319 -1.15 21.99 7.43
N ALA A 320 -2.44 21.80 7.61
CA ALA A 320 -3.29 21.00 6.72
C ALA A 320 -4.44 21.90 6.25
N GLY A 321 -4.80 21.87 4.97
CA GLY A 321 -5.79 22.78 4.43
C GLY A 321 -6.48 22.27 3.19
N GLY A 322 -7.30 23.12 2.57
CA GLY A 322 -8.06 22.79 1.38
C GLY A 322 -9.32 21.97 1.68
N TYR A 323 -9.86 22.06 2.92
CA TYR A 323 -11.05 21.30 3.28
C TYR A 323 -12.32 22.15 3.07
N PRO A 324 -13.42 21.54 2.57
CA PRO A 324 -14.69 22.24 2.44
C PRO A 324 -15.27 22.62 3.80
N LYS A 325 -15.93 23.79 3.89
CA LYS A 325 -16.43 24.33 5.15
C LYS A 325 -17.61 23.58 5.75
N ASN A 326 -18.48 23.01 4.90
CA ASN A 326 -19.78 22.48 5.30
C ASN A 326 -19.98 21.01 4.94
N GLU A 327 -18.92 20.31 4.63
CA GLU A 327 -18.96 18.93 4.19
C GLU A 327 -17.82 18.17 4.88
N ILE A 328 -18.12 16.97 5.35
CA ILE A 328 -17.12 16.04 5.88
C ILE A 328 -16.72 15.13 4.72
N THR A 329 -15.50 15.27 4.23
CA THR A 329 -14.99 14.48 3.10
C THR A 329 -13.47 14.36 3.14
N ALA A 330 -12.98 13.26 2.62
CA ALA A 330 -11.56 13.03 2.35
C ALA A 330 -11.27 12.98 0.84
N ARG A 331 -12.30 12.88 -0.01
CA ARG A 331 -12.17 12.74 -1.47
C ARG A 331 -11.70 14.06 -2.09
N ASP A 332 -10.65 13.95 -2.89
CA ASP A 332 -10.11 15.06 -3.72
C ASP A 332 -9.85 16.36 -2.96
N CYS A 333 -9.72 16.31 -1.64
CA CYS A 333 -9.46 17.47 -0.81
C CYS A 333 -8.38 17.20 0.25
N GLY A 334 -7.88 18.29 0.80
CA GLY A 334 -6.90 18.23 1.88
C GLY A 334 -5.46 18.06 1.39
N TRP A 335 -4.64 19.01 1.76
CA TRP A 335 -3.20 19.00 1.57
C TRP A 335 -2.50 19.27 2.90
N THR A 336 -1.23 18.88 2.99
CA THR A 336 -0.41 19.10 4.17
C THR A 336 0.93 19.72 3.80
N PHE A 337 1.47 20.54 4.68
CA PHE A 337 2.75 21.16 4.48
C PHE A 337 3.43 21.47 5.82
N SER A 338 4.74 21.30 5.88
CA SER A 338 5.60 21.77 6.96
C SER A 338 6.91 22.24 6.36
N LYS A 339 7.39 23.40 6.81
CA LYS A 339 8.64 23.99 6.33
C LYS A 339 9.79 23.77 7.31
N PHE A 340 9.57 22.96 8.34
CA PHE A 340 10.54 22.74 9.42
C PHE A 340 11.00 24.04 10.11
N GLU A 341 10.09 24.99 10.24
CA GLU A 341 10.33 26.20 10.99
C GLU A 341 9.97 25.97 12.45
N THR A 342 10.80 26.48 13.36
CA THR A 342 10.50 26.47 14.81
C THR A 342 9.21 27.22 15.07
N LEU A 343 8.39 26.71 15.98
CA LEU A 343 7.13 27.33 16.38
C LEU A 343 7.36 28.74 16.93
N ASP A 344 6.73 29.76 16.32
CA ASP A 344 6.77 31.14 16.80
C ASP A 344 5.77 31.35 17.93
N LYS A 345 6.00 32.39 18.72
CA LYS A 345 5.03 32.86 19.74
C LYS A 345 3.73 33.32 19.09
N ASP A 346 3.80 33.91 17.89
CA ASP A 346 2.65 34.27 17.05
C ASP A 346 2.34 33.16 16.02
N TYR A 347 2.09 31.97 16.56
CA TYR A 347 1.81 30.78 15.73
C TYR A 347 0.60 30.95 14.81
N GLN A 348 -0.37 31.79 15.19
CA GLN A 348 -1.55 32.10 14.39
C GLN A 348 -1.17 32.81 13.09
N LYS A 349 -0.26 33.77 13.15
CA LYS A 349 0.27 34.43 11.97
C LYS A 349 1.15 33.48 11.15
N GLN A 350 2.03 32.76 11.84
CA GLN A 350 2.92 31.79 11.19
C GLN A 350 2.14 30.71 10.40
N GLY A 351 1.08 30.14 10.96
CA GLY A 351 0.23 29.17 10.27
C GLY A 351 -0.39 29.74 9.00
N ARG A 352 -0.92 30.96 9.04
CA ARG A 352 -1.51 31.62 7.86
C ARG A 352 -0.46 31.97 6.79
N GLU A 353 0.74 32.34 7.20
CA GLU A 353 1.86 32.59 6.28
C GLU A 353 2.31 31.31 5.58
N LEU A 354 2.34 30.16 6.27
CA LEU A 354 2.62 28.85 5.66
C LEU A 354 1.55 28.48 4.63
N VAL A 355 0.26 28.65 4.93
CA VAL A 355 -0.81 28.38 3.98
C VAL A 355 -0.67 29.24 2.71
N LYS A 356 -0.44 30.54 2.86
CA LYS A 356 -0.22 31.43 1.72
C LYS A 356 1.01 31.03 0.91
N PHE A 357 2.09 30.64 1.57
CA PHE A 357 3.30 30.18 0.89
C PHE A 357 3.02 28.99 -0.02
N ILE A 358 2.29 27.96 0.46
CA ILE A 358 2.00 26.78 -0.34
C ILE A 358 1.01 27.08 -1.48
N GLN A 359 -0.01 27.93 -1.24
CA GLN A 359 -0.94 28.37 -2.27
C GLN A 359 -0.22 29.15 -3.39
N ASP A 360 0.70 30.06 -3.04
CA ASP A 360 1.48 30.81 -4.01
C ASP A 360 2.46 29.91 -4.80
N TYR A 361 3.01 28.88 -4.15
CA TYR A 361 3.86 27.89 -4.78
C TYR A 361 3.08 27.11 -5.85
N TRP A 362 1.90 26.61 -5.53
CA TRP A 362 1.07 25.87 -6.49
C TRP A 362 0.54 26.72 -7.64
N LYS A 363 0.19 27.99 -7.39
CA LYS A 363 -0.19 28.91 -8.48
C LYS A 363 0.94 29.07 -9.49
N LYS A 364 2.19 29.20 -9.04
CA LYS A 364 3.35 29.33 -9.92
C LYS A 364 3.64 28.07 -10.72
N THR A 365 3.53 26.89 -10.07
CA THR A 365 3.76 25.61 -10.76
C THR A 365 2.64 25.23 -11.74
N ALA A 366 1.45 25.76 -11.60
CA ALA A 366 0.35 25.56 -12.55
C ALA A 366 0.43 26.48 -13.78
N GLU A 367 1.24 27.56 -13.72
CA GLU A 367 1.44 28.50 -14.82
C GLU A 367 2.67 28.13 -15.70
N GLU A 368 3.52 27.22 -15.24
CA GLU A 368 4.64 26.64 -15.99
C GLU A 368 4.25 25.35 -16.73
#